data_b56ef0fd166b2623974889ee5132d42f
#
_entry.id   b56ef0fd166b2623974889ee5132d42f
#
_cell.length_a   1.000
_cell.length_b   1.000
_cell.length_c   1.000
_cell.angle_alpha   90.00
_cell.angle_beta   90.00
_cell.angle_gamma   90.00
#
_symmetry.space_group_name_H-M   'P 1'
#
loop_
_entity.id
_entity.type
_entity.pdbx_description
1 polymer ?
#
loop_
_entity_poly.entity_id
_entity_poly.type
_entity_poly.pdbx_seq_one_letter_code
_entity_poly.pdbx_strand_id
1 'polypeptide(L)'
;MYLKKLRPMSGILIAAAMSLGHAANGEPVDINQADAPLLAENIVGVGPVLAGAIVAYRLENGDFQSIEELLEVPGIGPKVLENNEEMLLVDGKAYQN
;
A
#
# COMPACT_ATOMS: atom_id res chain seq x y z
N MET A 1 -9.89 5.93 -41.14
CA MET A 1 -9.93 5.82 -40.69
C MET A 1 -9.68 5.41 -40.01
N TYR A 2 -9.77 5.41 -39.93
CA TYR A 2 -9.68 4.96 -39.11
C TYR A 2 -8.91 4.59 -38.49
N LEU A 3 -8.55 4.60 -38.57
CA LEU A 3 -7.88 4.23 -37.95
C LEU A 3 -7.51 4.67 -37.19
N LYS A 4 -7.65 5.24 -36.96
CA LYS A 4 -7.36 5.61 -36.16
C LYS A 4 -7.36 5.22 -35.25
N LYS A 5 -7.62 4.98 -35.20
CA LYS A 5 -7.66 4.54 -34.33
C LYS A 5 -6.97 3.83 -33.75
N LEU A 6 -6.61 3.72 -33.86
CA LEU A 6 -5.94 3.04 -33.25
C LEU A 6 -5.30 3.30 -32.53
N ARG A 7 -5.14 3.94 -32.31
CA ARG A 7 -4.61 4.12 -31.52
C ARG A 7 -4.43 3.96 -30.63
N PRO A 8 -4.73 4.16 -30.40
CA PRO A 8 -4.45 4.08 -29.39
C PRO A 8 -3.91 3.22 -28.82
N MET A 9 -3.79 2.88 -28.96
CA MET A 9 -3.28 2.13 -28.45
C MET A 9 -2.37 2.07 -28.05
N SER A 10 -2.17 2.47 -28.05
CA SER A 10 -1.36 2.38 -27.74
C SER A 10 -1.05 2.67 -26.80
N GLY A 11 -1.14 3.08 -26.65
CA GLY A 11 -0.80 3.41 -25.63
C GLY A 11 -0.84 2.63 -24.68
N ILE A 12 -1.17 2.24 -24.62
CA ILE A 12 -1.32 1.57 -23.73
C ILE A 12 -0.41 0.87 -23.29
N LEU A 13 0.09 0.66 -23.47
CA LEU A 13 0.90 -0.05 -23.01
C LEU A 13 1.75 0.35 -22.29
N ILE A 14 1.86 1.01 -22.19
CA ILE A 14 2.62 1.44 -21.58
C ILE A 14 2.65 1.32 -20.44
N ALA A 15 2.08 1.50 -20.18
CA ALA A 15 2.01 1.44 -19.07
C ALA A 15 2.48 0.43 -18.53
N ALA A 16 2.31 -0.09 -18.84
CA ALA A 16 2.61 -1.05 -18.30
C ALA A 16 3.71 -1.17 -17.75
N ALA A 17 4.23 -0.94 -18.10
CA ALA A 17 5.23 -1.20 -17.65
C ALA A 17 5.56 -0.83 -16.53
N MET A 18 5.38 -0.36 -16.31
CA MET A 18 5.74 -0.03 -15.40
C MET A 18 5.55 -0.42 -14.46
N SER A 19 5.16 -0.48 -14.37
CA SER A 19 4.90 -0.79 -13.42
C SER A 19 5.50 -1.71 -13.02
N LEU A 20 5.80 -2.00 -13.30
CA LEU A 20 6.29 -2.89 -13.03
C LEU A 20 6.73 -3.15 -11.96
N GLY A 21 6.58 -3.54 -11.65
CA GLY A 21 6.95 -4.07 -10.57
C GLY A 21 7.90 -3.49 -9.74
N HIS A 22 8.65 -2.86 -10.19
CA HIS A 22 9.63 -2.32 -9.35
C HIS A 22 9.07 -1.36 -8.41
N ALA A 23 7.92 -0.95 -8.66
CA ALA A 23 7.32 -0.05 -7.74
C ALA A 23 7.11 -0.67 -6.39
N ALA A 24 7.01 -1.96 -6.30
CA ALA A 24 6.77 -2.59 -5.04
C ALA A 24 7.86 -2.32 -4.04
N ASN A 25 9.03 -1.94 -4.49
CA ASN A 25 10.09 -1.72 -3.55
C ASN A 25 10.30 -0.27 -3.32
N GLY A 26 9.92 0.22 -2.20
CA GLY A 26 10.25 1.56 -1.85
C GLY A 26 9.19 2.59 -2.09
N GLU A 27 8.00 2.16 -2.39
CA GLU A 27 6.89 3.09 -2.55
C GLU A 27 6.16 3.22 -1.23
N PRO A 28 5.91 4.42 -0.75
CA PRO A 28 5.08 4.59 0.43
C PRO A 28 3.71 4.01 0.19
N VAL A 29 3.11 3.47 1.24
CA VAL A 29 1.82 2.82 1.13
C VAL A 29 0.85 3.44 2.12
N ASP A 30 -0.35 3.75 1.64
CA ASP A 30 -1.40 4.31 2.48
C ASP A 30 -2.15 3.16 3.11
N ILE A 31 -2.10 3.07 4.44
CA ILE A 31 -2.68 1.94 5.12
C ILE A 31 -4.20 1.90 5.06
N ASN A 32 -4.82 2.99 4.66
CA ASN A 32 -6.25 3.02 4.47
C ASN A 32 -6.68 2.69 3.05
N GLN A 33 -5.76 2.75 2.10
CA GLN A 33 -6.09 2.55 0.69
C GLN A 33 -5.55 1.26 0.12
N ALA A 34 -4.43 0.79 0.61
CA ALA A 34 -3.75 -0.36 0.01
C ALA A 34 -4.48 -1.66 0.28
N ASP A 35 -4.47 -2.55 -0.69
CA ASP A 35 -5.01 -3.89 -0.47
C ASP A 35 -3.94 -4.75 0.20
N ALA A 36 -4.33 -5.96 0.58
CA ALA A 36 -3.42 -6.82 1.33
C ALA A 36 -2.13 -7.15 0.59
N PRO A 37 -2.16 -7.47 -0.70
CA PRO A 37 -0.89 -7.75 -1.38
C PRO A 37 0.05 -6.56 -1.38
N LEU A 38 -0.48 -5.36 -1.56
CA LEU A 38 0.34 -4.17 -1.58
C LEU A 38 0.95 -3.89 -0.22
N LEU A 39 0.16 -4.09 0.83
CA LEU A 39 0.67 -3.94 2.18
C LEU A 39 1.79 -4.94 2.45
N ALA A 40 1.60 -6.20 2.04
CA ALA A 40 2.61 -7.21 2.27
C ALA A 40 3.89 -6.94 1.51
N GLU A 41 3.79 -6.36 0.33
CA GLU A 41 4.96 -6.09 -0.48
C GLU A 41 5.77 -4.92 0.03
N ASN A 42 5.11 -3.94 0.62
CA ASN A 42 5.77 -2.68 0.91
C ASN A 42 6.07 -2.43 2.37
N ILE A 43 5.49 -3.19 3.28
CA ILE A 43 5.75 -2.98 4.70
C ILE A 43 6.63 -4.10 5.21
N VAL A 44 7.86 -3.75 5.56
CA VAL A 44 8.82 -4.72 6.10
C VAL A 44 8.25 -5.29 7.39
N GLY A 45 8.24 -6.61 7.48
CA GLY A 45 7.71 -7.28 8.66
C GLY A 45 6.24 -7.63 8.58
N VAL A 46 5.59 -7.26 7.48
CA VAL A 46 4.18 -7.57 7.28
C VAL A 46 4.06 -8.52 6.10
N GLY A 47 3.79 -9.77 6.39
CA GLY A 47 3.53 -10.74 5.33
C GLY A 47 2.04 -10.82 5.04
N PRO A 48 1.64 -11.85 4.27
CA PRO A 48 0.23 -11.95 3.86
C PRO A 48 -0.74 -12.03 5.02
N VAL A 49 -0.37 -12.73 6.10
CA VAL A 49 -1.28 -12.88 7.22
C VAL A 49 -1.51 -11.55 7.93
N LEU A 50 -0.43 -10.82 8.21
CA LEU A 50 -0.58 -9.53 8.87
C LEU A 50 -1.22 -8.49 7.94
N ALA A 51 -0.94 -8.57 6.65
CA ALA A 51 -1.59 -7.67 5.71
C ALA A 51 -3.10 -7.89 5.72
N GLY A 52 -3.51 -9.16 5.77
CA GLY A 52 -4.93 -9.47 5.88
C GLY A 52 -5.52 -8.96 7.17
N ALA A 53 -4.75 -9.02 8.26
CA ALA A 53 -5.23 -8.52 9.55
C ALA A 53 -5.41 -7.01 9.52
N ILE A 54 -4.54 -6.29 8.83
CA ILE A 54 -4.69 -4.85 8.69
C ILE A 54 -5.98 -4.52 7.95
N VAL A 55 -6.22 -5.21 6.85
CA VAL A 55 -7.44 -4.99 6.07
C VAL A 55 -8.68 -5.30 6.91
N ALA A 56 -8.64 -6.43 7.62
CA ALA A 56 -9.77 -6.82 8.46
C ALA A 56 -10.03 -5.78 9.55
N TYR A 57 -8.97 -5.28 10.16
CA TYR A 57 -9.11 -4.29 11.21
C TYR A 57 -9.83 -3.04 10.69
N ARG A 58 -9.38 -2.53 9.55
CA ARG A 58 -10.01 -1.30 9.07
C ARG A 58 -11.43 -1.52 8.57
N LEU A 59 -11.76 -2.72 8.13
CA LEU A 59 -13.14 -3.02 7.76
C LEU A 59 -14.05 -3.07 8.99
N GLU A 60 -13.53 -3.53 10.12
CA GLU A 60 -14.31 -3.66 11.32
C GLU A 60 -14.39 -2.39 12.14
N ASN A 61 -13.33 -1.59 12.09
CA ASN A 61 -13.19 -0.45 12.98
C ASN A 61 -13.18 0.89 12.26
N GLY A 62 -13.25 0.86 10.95
CA GLY A 62 -13.14 2.08 10.17
C GLY A 62 -11.69 2.39 9.85
N ASP A 63 -11.48 3.41 9.05
CA ASP A 63 -10.14 3.78 8.62
C ASP A 63 -9.25 4.10 9.80
N PHE A 64 -7.97 3.81 9.64
CA PHE A 64 -6.98 4.20 10.62
C PHE A 64 -6.93 5.71 10.73
N GLN A 65 -6.86 6.21 11.95
CA GLN A 65 -6.77 7.64 12.19
C GLN A 65 -5.31 8.09 12.28
N SER A 66 -4.41 7.16 12.53
CA SER A 66 -2.98 7.47 12.64
C SER A 66 -2.21 6.21 12.33
N ILE A 67 -0.94 6.40 12.04
CA ILE A 67 -0.04 5.25 11.81
C ILE A 67 0.08 4.43 13.08
N GLU A 68 0.11 5.09 14.23
CA GLU A 68 0.23 4.37 15.51
C GLU A 68 -0.92 3.42 15.75
N GLU A 69 -2.06 3.67 15.14
CA GLU A 69 -3.20 2.77 15.32
C GLU A 69 -2.92 1.38 14.77
N LEU A 70 -1.91 1.22 13.92
CA LEU A 70 -1.52 -0.11 13.49
C LEU A 70 -1.17 -1.02 14.65
N LEU A 71 -0.76 -0.43 15.77
CA LEU A 71 -0.43 -1.22 16.96
C LEU A 71 -1.64 -1.93 17.53
N GLU A 72 -2.85 -1.52 17.15
CA GLU A 72 -4.06 -2.20 17.58
C GLU A 72 -4.32 -3.48 16.79
N VAL A 73 -3.63 -3.66 15.67
CA VAL A 73 -3.81 -4.86 14.87
C VAL A 73 -3.01 -5.98 15.50
N PRO A 74 -3.65 -7.12 15.86
CA PRO A 74 -2.92 -8.22 16.47
C PRO A 74 -1.76 -8.68 15.59
N GLY A 75 -0.60 -8.80 16.20
CA GLY A 75 0.59 -9.22 15.49
C GLY A 75 1.49 -8.10 15.04
N ILE A 76 1.04 -6.86 15.12
CA ILE A 76 1.86 -5.72 14.73
C ILE A 76 2.39 -5.03 15.99
N GLY A 77 3.71 -4.94 16.08
CA GLY A 77 4.35 -4.30 17.20
C GLY A 77 5.12 -3.06 16.80
N PRO A 78 5.73 -2.38 17.78
CA PRO A 78 6.43 -1.13 17.50
C PRO A 78 7.54 -1.24 16.46
N LYS A 79 8.14 -2.42 16.32
CA LYS A 79 9.20 -2.59 15.35
C LYS A 79 8.74 -2.38 13.92
N VAL A 80 7.50 -2.76 13.63
CA VAL A 80 6.98 -2.55 12.29
C VAL A 80 6.92 -1.07 11.99
N LEU A 81 6.48 -0.27 12.95
CA LEU A 81 6.43 1.16 12.75
C LEU A 81 7.83 1.75 12.60
N GLU A 82 8.75 1.35 13.48
CA GLU A 82 10.11 1.87 13.42
C GLU A 82 10.79 1.55 12.11
N ASN A 83 10.56 0.34 11.60
CA ASN A 83 11.25 -0.10 10.40
C ASN A 83 10.64 0.46 9.13
N ASN A 84 9.48 1.10 9.22
CA ASN A 84 8.76 1.53 8.04
C ASN A 84 8.33 2.98 8.08
N GLU A 85 8.99 3.80 8.89
CA GLU A 85 8.55 5.18 9.09
C GLU A 85 8.35 5.94 7.79
N GLU A 86 9.23 5.70 6.83
CA GLU A 86 9.17 6.44 5.58
C GLU A 86 8.21 5.82 4.57
N MET A 87 7.70 4.65 4.88
CA MET A 87 6.86 3.91 3.95
C MET A 87 5.38 3.96 4.29
N LEU A 88 5.01 4.57 5.40
CA LEU A 88 3.63 4.51 5.87
C LEU A 88 2.95 5.86 5.76
N LEU A 89 1.76 5.84 5.16
CA LEU A 89 0.92 7.01 5.05
C LEU A 89 -0.46 6.70 5.60
N VAL A 90 -1.11 7.73 6.12
CA VAL A 90 -2.52 7.65 6.49
C VAL A 90 -3.23 8.80 5.79
N ASP A 91 -4.14 8.43 4.87
CA ASP A 91 -4.89 9.41 4.10
C ASP A 91 -3.95 10.39 3.40
N GLY A 92 -2.86 9.85 2.89
CA GLY A 92 -1.88 10.64 2.15
C GLY A 92 -0.89 11.38 3.00
N LYS A 93 -0.95 11.27 4.34
CA LYS A 93 -0.05 11.99 5.22
C LYS A 93 1.00 11.07 5.78
N ALA A 94 2.23 11.55 5.80
CA ALA A 94 3.35 10.78 6.28
C ALA A 94 3.30 10.60 7.80
N TYR A 95 3.98 9.57 8.26
CA TYR A 95 4.11 9.31 9.69
C TYR A 95 4.83 10.48 10.35
N GLN A 96 4.27 10.89 11.47
CA GLN A 96 4.84 11.97 12.24
C GLN A 96 5.28 11.42 13.58
N ASN A 97 6.54 11.62 13.87
CA ASN A 97 7.06 11.01 15.08
C ASN A 97 7.17 11.99 16.20
#